data_74394d55c480ac85189938753a3179a5
#
_entry.id   74394d55c480ac85189938753a3179a5
#
_cell.length_a   1.000
_cell.length_b   1.000
_cell.length_c   1.000
_cell.angle_alpha   90.00
_cell.angle_beta   90.00
_cell.angle_gamma   90.00
#
_symmetry.space_group_name_H-M   'P 1'
#
loop_
_entity.id
_entity.type
_entity.pdbx_description
1 polymer ?
#
loop_
_entity_poly.entity_id
_entity_poly.type
_entity_poly.pdbx_seq_one_letter_code
_entity_poly.pdbx_strand_id
1 'polypeptide(L)'
;MVKRLLVPLLFLLCASGLLAEPARELKVQLGWAHQASYAGFYMADSKKYYEAKGLDVVLVEGSGQINPLRELQAGKVDVAVSQMNDALLNNSADKPVVNIAQIFSDSAMLLICRGGPNLKEAKDIVGKRIAVAEWGDADLVRAMIQNISPGDSLTRYVPRSPGQMAINDGSADCMSAVSFNGYWSALETGLHAKDLFLLKPRDFGIQDMGDGLYVLRERLESAEFRKMISEFLAATIMGWKDAKTDRSQALTITLQQNPKLDYFHQQNMLETVLDLVPGNVGLLNLNDYSRVRDSAKLNFPNQIPEISLKENVWTHSIWSESQHQGGLTPATLHYLKTLSDSTWVTWLFITGLMVYALAGTLIAIDFGFDLWGRLVCAYLTCMGGGVVRDYFIGGERLPLKFIADPALPICVLILVVSVTLLNSWKPELGKHRTLHRFVNLPEYLGFGIVAIYGAIVSINAGMSMLWVPLCAASSIAGGGILRDIVINREPVNFRGKIFEEAAIVGAIVLVGLLYVANHFEGSPVPVYLAILTSIVFTISLHTLILRRGWLYPAWLGGPDKSSTK
;
A
#
# COMPACT_ATOMS: atom_id res chain seq x y z
N MET A 1 -0.28 39.94 -39.54
CA MET A 1 -1.02 38.83 -40.19
C MET A 1 -0.91 37.49 -39.43
N VAL A 2 0.06 37.32 -38.57
CA VAL A 2 0.28 36.03 -37.84
C VAL A 2 -0.67 35.81 -36.64
N LYS A 3 -1.22 36.88 -36.02
CA LYS A 3 -2.13 36.78 -34.87
C LYS A 3 -3.58 36.32 -35.19
N ARG A 4 -3.98 36.30 -36.47
CA ARG A 4 -5.35 35.87 -36.88
C ARG A 4 -5.49 34.41 -37.27
N LEU A 5 -4.39 33.67 -37.35
CA LEU A 5 -4.38 32.20 -37.69
C LEU A 5 -4.22 31.28 -36.48
N LEU A 6 -3.79 31.80 -35.30
CA LEU A 6 -3.58 31.00 -34.09
C LEU A 6 -4.88 30.69 -33.30
N VAL A 7 -5.90 31.55 -33.42
CA VAL A 7 -7.17 31.38 -32.69
C VAL A 7 -8.03 30.25 -33.25
N PRO A 8 -8.19 30.06 -34.59
CA PRO A 8 -8.95 28.93 -35.11
C PRO A 8 -8.22 27.58 -34.95
N LEU A 9 -6.88 27.56 -34.89
CA LEU A 9 -6.13 26.32 -34.68
C LEU A 9 -6.26 25.81 -33.22
N LEU A 10 -6.36 26.72 -32.24
CA LEU A 10 -6.64 26.35 -30.84
C LEU A 10 -8.09 25.85 -30.66
N PHE A 11 -9.07 26.37 -31.41
CA PHE A 11 -10.45 25.89 -31.39
C PHE A 11 -10.63 24.55 -32.11
N LEU A 12 -9.84 24.24 -33.14
CA LEU A 12 -9.87 22.92 -33.79
C LEU A 12 -9.19 21.84 -32.93
N LEU A 13 -8.19 22.19 -32.09
CA LEU A 13 -7.59 21.27 -31.11
C LEU A 13 -8.48 21.01 -29.89
N CYS A 14 -9.40 21.93 -29.56
CA CYS A 14 -10.41 21.72 -28.53
C CYS A 14 -11.67 20.97 -29.03
N ALA A 15 -11.89 20.87 -30.33
CA ALA A 15 -13.07 20.22 -30.92
C ALA A 15 -12.86 18.74 -31.28
N SER A 16 -11.64 18.21 -31.16
CA SER A 16 -11.32 16.78 -31.25
C SER A 16 -11.45 16.04 -29.92
N GLY A 17 -12.15 16.63 -28.95
CA GLY A 17 -12.46 16.02 -27.67
C GLY A 17 -13.90 15.56 -27.62
N LEU A 18 -14.09 14.37 -27.10
CA LEU A 18 -15.32 13.85 -26.51
C LEU A 18 -16.36 13.24 -27.46
N LEU A 19 -15.95 12.25 -28.22
CA LEU A 19 -16.74 11.02 -28.19
C LEU A 19 -16.22 10.27 -26.95
N ALA A 20 -16.90 10.37 -25.81
CA ALA A 20 -16.63 9.53 -24.66
C ALA A 20 -16.79 8.08 -25.15
N GLU A 21 -15.71 7.30 -25.09
CA GLU A 21 -15.85 5.87 -25.34
C GLU A 21 -16.91 5.33 -24.37
N PRO A 22 -17.81 4.42 -24.82
CA PRO A 22 -18.80 3.85 -23.92
C PRO A 22 -18.10 3.22 -22.72
N ALA A 23 -18.63 3.45 -21.52
CA ALA A 23 -18.08 2.89 -20.30
C ALA A 23 -18.01 1.36 -20.42
N ARG A 24 -16.88 0.77 -20.04
CA ARG A 24 -16.67 -0.68 -20.08
C ARG A 24 -17.36 -1.31 -18.89
N GLU A 25 -18.35 -2.18 -19.18
CA GLU A 25 -19.06 -2.92 -18.13
C GLU A 25 -18.11 -3.92 -17.45
N LEU A 26 -18.15 -3.97 -16.11
CA LEU A 26 -17.43 -4.93 -15.26
C LEU A 26 -18.36 -5.49 -14.20
N LYS A 27 -18.61 -6.80 -14.22
CA LYS A 27 -19.48 -7.48 -13.26
C LYS A 27 -18.67 -8.04 -12.09
N VAL A 28 -19.07 -7.66 -10.87
CA VAL A 28 -18.44 -8.12 -9.62
C VAL A 28 -19.46 -8.91 -8.82
N GLN A 29 -19.26 -10.22 -8.67
CA GLN A 29 -20.08 -11.06 -7.81
C GLN A 29 -19.68 -10.85 -6.35
N LEU A 30 -20.60 -10.32 -5.55
CA LEU A 30 -20.45 -10.24 -4.11
C LEU A 30 -20.65 -11.61 -3.46
N GLY A 31 -19.98 -11.85 -2.32
CA GLY A 31 -20.13 -13.09 -1.55
C GLY A 31 -21.48 -13.22 -0.84
N TRP A 32 -22.18 -12.10 -0.64
CA TRP A 32 -23.46 -12.04 0.08
C TRP A 32 -24.36 -10.93 -0.46
N ALA A 33 -25.56 -10.79 0.14
CA ALA A 33 -26.48 -9.69 -0.14
C ALA A 33 -25.84 -8.32 0.16
N HIS A 34 -26.39 -7.27 -0.46
CA HIS A 34 -25.95 -5.90 -0.23
C HIS A 34 -26.00 -5.53 1.25
N GLN A 35 -24.85 -5.16 1.84
CA GLN A 35 -24.69 -4.82 3.26
C GLN A 35 -23.38 -4.07 3.49
N ALA A 36 -23.12 -3.59 4.72
CA ALA A 36 -21.97 -2.76 5.05
C ALA A 36 -20.59 -3.44 4.87
N SER A 37 -20.54 -4.78 4.73
CA SER A 37 -19.30 -5.48 4.40
C SER A 37 -18.75 -5.14 3.01
N TYR A 38 -19.52 -4.45 2.17
CA TYR A 38 -19.13 -3.99 0.83
C TYR A 38 -19.04 -2.46 0.72
N ALA A 39 -19.00 -1.76 1.84
CA ALA A 39 -19.04 -0.30 1.89
C ALA A 39 -17.99 0.39 1.02
N GLY A 40 -16.79 -0.18 0.87
CA GLY A 40 -15.74 0.38 0.02
C GLY A 40 -16.10 0.39 -1.47
N PHE A 41 -16.83 -0.62 -1.95
CA PHE A 41 -17.33 -0.65 -3.34
C PHE A 41 -18.39 0.43 -3.55
N TYR A 42 -19.32 0.57 -2.59
CA TYR A 42 -20.37 1.59 -2.68
C TYR A 42 -19.82 3.01 -2.59
N MET A 43 -18.78 3.23 -1.77
CA MET A 43 -18.07 4.50 -1.70
C MET A 43 -17.39 4.83 -3.04
N ALA A 44 -16.73 3.85 -3.66
CA ALA A 44 -16.07 4.04 -4.95
C ALA A 44 -17.07 4.40 -6.06
N ASP A 45 -18.22 3.74 -6.07
CA ASP A 45 -19.30 4.00 -7.02
C ASP A 45 -19.95 5.38 -6.79
N SER A 46 -20.40 5.65 -5.56
CA SER A 46 -21.03 6.92 -5.19
C SER A 46 -20.14 8.14 -5.43
N LYS A 47 -18.83 8.00 -5.24
CA LYS A 47 -17.84 9.06 -5.54
C LYS A 47 -17.40 9.07 -7.00
N LYS A 48 -18.01 8.24 -7.85
CA LYS A 48 -17.73 8.15 -9.29
C LYS A 48 -16.28 7.79 -9.62
N TYR A 49 -15.61 7.04 -8.74
CA TYR A 49 -14.22 6.63 -8.98
C TYR A 49 -14.12 5.63 -10.13
N TYR A 50 -15.13 4.76 -10.29
CA TYR A 50 -15.25 3.85 -11.44
C TYR A 50 -15.51 4.60 -12.73
N GLU A 51 -16.51 5.50 -12.72
CA GLU A 51 -16.86 6.34 -13.88
C GLU A 51 -15.66 7.17 -14.37
N ALA A 52 -14.88 7.75 -13.44
CA ALA A 52 -13.66 8.50 -13.76
C ALA A 52 -12.57 7.66 -14.46
N LYS A 53 -12.65 6.34 -14.38
CA LYS A 53 -11.80 5.37 -15.09
C LYS A 53 -12.45 4.79 -16.35
N GLY A 54 -13.63 5.29 -16.74
CA GLY A 54 -14.39 4.79 -17.88
C GLY A 54 -14.94 3.38 -17.64
N LEU A 55 -15.30 3.05 -16.38
CA LEU A 55 -15.86 1.77 -15.98
C LEU A 55 -17.32 1.94 -15.53
N ASP A 56 -18.15 1.00 -15.96
CA ASP A 56 -19.50 0.76 -15.45
C ASP A 56 -19.46 -0.52 -14.60
N VAL A 57 -19.41 -0.38 -13.27
CA VAL A 57 -19.22 -1.50 -12.34
C VAL A 57 -20.56 -1.97 -11.82
N VAL A 58 -20.95 -3.18 -12.20
CA VAL A 58 -22.19 -3.82 -11.74
C VAL A 58 -21.88 -4.75 -10.57
N LEU A 59 -22.33 -4.37 -9.36
CA LEU A 59 -22.21 -5.20 -8.16
C LEU A 59 -23.37 -6.21 -8.12
N VAL A 60 -23.08 -7.48 -8.43
CA VAL A 60 -24.07 -8.55 -8.47
C VAL A 60 -24.26 -9.11 -7.06
N GLU A 61 -25.49 -9.08 -6.56
CA GLU A 61 -25.83 -9.56 -5.23
C GLU A 61 -25.57 -11.07 -5.08
N GLY A 62 -24.95 -11.45 -3.98
CA GLY A 62 -24.70 -12.83 -3.59
C GLY A 62 -25.75 -13.37 -2.64
N SER A 63 -25.65 -14.65 -2.34
CA SER A 63 -26.49 -15.33 -1.33
C SER A 63 -25.79 -16.56 -0.77
N GLY A 64 -26.37 -17.18 0.28
CA GLY A 64 -25.84 -18.45 0.82
C GLY A 64 -25.93 -19.65 -0.14
N GLN A 65 -26.54 -19.50 -1.32
CA GLN A 65 -26.70 -20.54 -2.35
C GLN A 65 -25.83 -20.29 -3.58
N ILE A 66 -25.26 -19.08 -3.72
CA ILE A 66 -24.43 -18.68 -4.86
C ILE A 66 -22.96 -18.72 -4.43
N ASN A 67 -22.17 -19.61 -5.01
CA ASN A 67 -20.73 -19.59 -4.85
C ASN A 67 -20.11 -18.62 -5.86
N PRO A 68 -19.49 -17.50 -5.42
CA PRO A 68 -18.96 -16.48 -6.32
C PRO A 68 -17.90 -16.99 -7.28
N LEU A 69 -17.05 -17.94 -6.84
CA LEU A 69 -15.99 -18.50 -7.69
C LEU A 69 -16.56 -19.37 -8.80
N ARG A 70 -17.67 -20.09 -8.55
CA ARG A 70 -18.36 -20.85 -9.60
C ARG A 70 -19.00 -19.93 -10.64
N GLU A 71 -19.59 -18.82 -10.22
CA GLU A 71 -20.14 -17.81 -11.15
C GLU A 71 -19.02 -17.20 -12.02
N LEU A 72 -17.85 -16.95 -11.42
CA LEU A 72 -16.66 -16.51 -12.12
C LEU A 72 -16.17 -17.57 -13.14
N GLN A 73 -16.03 -18.82 -12.71
CA GLN A 73 -15.60 -19.93 -13.57
C GLN A 73 -16.62 -20.23 -14.68
N ALA A 74 -17.88 -19.96 -14.44
CA ALA A 74 -18.94 -20.06 -15.46
C ALA A 74 -18.88 -18.89 -16.48
N GLY A 75 -18.05 -17.87 -16.25
CA GLY A 75 -17.94 -16.69 -17.12
C GLY A 75 -19.13 -15.72 -17.04
N LYS A 76 -19.93 -15.79 -15.97
CA LYS A 76 -21.09 -14.92 -15.78
C LYS A 76 -20.70 -13.56 -15.21
N VAL A 77 -19.56 -13.49 -14.52
CA VAL A 77 -19.00 -12.29 -13.90
C VAL A 77 -17.51 -12.20 -14.20
N ASP A 78 -16.93 -11.02 -14.01
CA ASP A 78 -15.54 -10.72 -14.30
C ASP A 78 -14.65 -10.82 -13.04
N VAL A 79 -15.22 -10.51 -11.88
CA VAL A 79 -14.58 -10.55 -10.58
C VAL A 79 -15.48 -11.25 -9.58
N ALA A 80 -14.89 -12.05 -8.69
CA ALA A 80 -15.59 -12.66 -7.56
C ALA A 80 -14.99 -12.17 -6.24
N VAL A 81 -15.84 -11.90 -5.26
CA VAL A 81 -15.47 -11.68 -3.86
C VAL A 81 -15.59 -12.99 -3.10
N SER A 82 -14.50 -13.53 -2.57
CA SER A 82 -14.50 -14.82 -1.85
C SER A 82 -13.35 -14.90 -0.84
N GLN A 83 -13.40 -15.90 0.02
CA GLN A 83 -12.36 -16.19 1.01
C GLN A 83 -11.21 -17.01 0.40
N MET A 84 -10.03 -16.97 1.00
CA MET A 84 -8.84 -17.65 0.47
C MET A 84 -8.98 -19.19 0.51
N ASN A 85 -9.53 -19.75 1.59
CA ASN A 85 -9.75 -21.21 1.65
C ASN A 85 -10.74 -21.67 0.59
N ASP A 86 -11.81 -20.90 0.33
CA ASP A 86 -12.75 -21.23 -0.74
C ASP A 86 -12.04 -21.24 -2.11
N ALA A 87 -11.16 -20.26 -2.36
CA ALA A 87 -10.36 -20.23 -3.58
C ALA A 87 -9.35 -21.41 -3.68
N LEU A 88 -8.73 -21.79 -2.57
CA LEU A 88 -7.81 -22.93 -2.55
C LEU A 88 -8.52 -24.27 -2.80
N LEU A 89 -9.70 -24.48 -2.22
CA LEU A 89 -10.46 -25.73 -2.28
C LEU A 89 -11.28 -25.88 -3.57
N ASN A 90 -11.78 -24.78 -4.14
CA ASN A 90 -12.62 -24.79 -5.33
C ASN A 90 -11.90 -24.34 -6.61
N ASN A 91 -10.56 -24.27 -6.61
CA ASN A 91 -9.80 -23.97 -7.80
C ASN A 91 -9.93 -25.11 -8.83
N SER A 92 -9.93 -24.76 -10.12
CA SER A 92 -10.05 -25.71 -11.22
C SER A 92 -8.85 -25.60 -12.14
N ALA A 93 -8.33 -26.73 -12.62
CA ALA A 93 -7.24 -26.74 -13.59
C ALA A 93 -7.66 -26.16 -14.96
N ASP A 94 -8.93 -26.34 -15.33
CA ASP A 94 -9.45 -25.84 -16.60
C ASP A 94 -9.72 -24.33 -16.58
N LYS A 95 -10.10 -23.79 -15.43
CA LYS A 95 -10.40 -22.37 -15.22
C LYS A 95 -9.83 -21.90 -13.88
N PRO A 96 -8.51 -21.78 -13.78
CA PRO A 96 -7.85 -21.41 -12.54
C PRO A 96 -8.16 -19.97 -12.16
N VAL A 97 -8.53 -19.78 -10.89
CA VAL A 97 -8.76 -18.46 -10.31
C VAL A 97 -7.48 -17.94 -9.64
N VAL A 98 -7.33 -16.63 -9.58
CA VAL A 98 -6.21 -15.97 -8.93
C VAL A 98 -6.68 -14.75 -8.15
N ASN A 99 -6.23 -14.64 -6.89
CA ASN A 99 -6.41 -13.46 -6.06
C ASN A 99 -5.58 -12.30 -6.62
N ILE A 100 -6.24 -11.18 -6.90
CA ILE A 100 -5.61 -9.95 -7.39
C ILE A 100 -5.50 -8.87 -6.31
N ALA A 101 -6.29 -9.02 -5.23
CA ALA A 101 -6.26 -8.12 -4.09
C ALA A 101 -6.92 -8.76 -2.85
N GLN A 102 -6.36 -8.52 -1.68
CA GLN A 102 -6.91 -8.95 -0.40
C GLN A 102 -7.57 -7.76 0.30
N ILE A 103 -8.87 -7.83 0.53
CA ILE A 103 -9.63 -6.74 1.16
C ILE A 103 -9.65 -6.88 2.68
N PHE A 104 -9.92 -8.08 3.21
CA PHE A 104 -9.88 -8.35 4.65
C PHE A 104 -8.67 -9.23 5.00
N SER A 105 -7.80 -8.72 5.85
CA SER A 105 -6.54 -9.41 6.20
C SER A 105 -6.72 -10.66 7.06
N ASP A 106 -7.83 -10.77 7.79
CA ASP A 106 -8.14 -11.90 8.68
C ASP A 106 -9.53 -12.44 8.41
N SER A 107 -9.76 -13.71 8.74
CA SER A 107 -11.07 -14.34 8.64
C SER A 107 -11.99 -13.85 9.76
N ALA A 108 -13.19 -13.48 9.38
CA ALA A 108 -14.25 -13.09 10.31
C ALA A 108 -15.06 -14.30 10.84
N MET A 109 -14.71 -15.51 10.41
CA MET A 109 -15.49 -16.71 10.72
C MET A 109 -15.49 -17.02 12.21
N LEU A 110 -16.67 -17.34 12.73
CA LEU A 110 -16.93 -17.79 14.09
C LEU A 110 -17.84 -19.03 14.06
N LEU A 111 -17.67 -19.91 15.05
CA LEU A 111 -18.73 -20.79 15.47
C LEU A 111 -19.35 -20.20 16.73
N ILE A 112 -20.63 -19.88 16.69
CA ILE A 112 -21.39 -19.30 17.80
C ILE A 112 -22.28 -20.39 18.37
N CYS A 113 -22.15 -20.66 19.65
CA CYS A 113 -22.99 -21.61 20.36
C CYS A 113 -23.77 -20.87 21.47
N ARG A 114 -24.99 -21.31 21.74
CA ARG A 114 -25.72 -20.83 22.91
C ARG A 114 -25.08 -21.41 24.16
N GLY A 115 -24.47 -20.54 24.96
CA GLY A 115 -23.82 -20.91 26.22
C GLY A 115 -24.80 -21.47 27.24
N GLY A 116 -24.28 -22.24 28.18
CA GLY A 116 -25.06 -22.84 29.23
C GLY A 116 -24.17 -23.62 30.18
N PRO A 117 -24.72 -24.26 31.25
CA PRO A 117 -23.94 -24.95 32.24
C PRO A 117 -23.11 -26.15 31.66
N ASN A 118 -23.51 -26.63 30.48
CA ASN A 118 -22.88 -27.79 29.80
C ASN A 118 -22.00 -27.38 28.61
N LEU A 119 -21.65 -26.09 28.45
CA LEU A 119 -20.82 -25.60 27.37
C LEU A 119 -19.78 -24.60 27.93
N LYS A 120 -18.64 -25.15 28.39
CA LYS A 120 -17.57 -24.38 29.04
C LYS A 120 -16.25 -24.42 28.30
N GLU A 121 -16.04 -25.49 27.56
CA GLU A 121 -14.82 -25.70 26.78
C GLU A 121 -15.13 -26.25 25.36
N ALA A 122 -14.18 -26.10 24.46
CA ALA A 122 -14.38 -26.41 23.03
C ALA A 122 -14.86 -27.85 22.80
N LYS A 123 -14.38 -28.82 23.60
CA LYS A 123 -14.81 -30.22 23.46
C LYS A 123 -16.29 -30.45 23.77
N ASP A 124 -16.94 -29.54 24.50
CA ASP A 124 -18.36 -29.68 24.86
C ASP A 124 -19.30 -29.48 23.64
N ILE A 125 -18.77 -29.01 22.50
CA ILE A 125 -19.54 -28.89 21.25
C ILE A 125 -19.61 -30.21 20.47
N VAL A 126 -18.78 -31.18 20.81
CA VAL A 126 -18.78 -32.51 20.16
C VAL A 126 -20.12 -33.20 20.42
N GLY A 127 -20.71 -33.78 19.37
CA GLY A 127 -22.03 -34.38 19.42
C GLY A 127 -23.22 -33.41 19.39
N LYS A 128 -22.99 -32.09 19.32
CA LYS A 128 -24.03 -31.09 19.19
C LYS A 128 -24.53 -30.97 17.75
N ARG A 129 -25.69 -30.29 17.59
CA ARG A 129 -26.22 -29.91 16.27
C ARG A 129 -25.57 -28.57 15.90
N ILE A 130 -24.92 -28.53 14.74
CA ILE A 130 -24.24 -27.35 14.24
C ILE A 130 -24.89 -26.93 12.91
N ALA A 131 -25.48 -25.74 12.87
CA ALA A 131 -26.00 -25.17 11.65
C ALA A 131 -24.87 -24.52 10.85
N VAL A 132 -24.73 -24.91 9.58
CA VAL A 132 -23.67 -24.43 8.68
C VAL A 132 -24.26 -23.93 7.37
N ALA A 133 -23.63 -22.91 6.76
CA ALA A 133 -23.97 -22.49 5.40
C ALA A 133 -23.60 -23.60 4.39
N GLU A 134 -24.27 -23.61 3.23
CA GLU A 134 -24.09 -24.68 2.23
C GLU A 134 -22.71 -24.65 1.57
N TRP A 135 -22.05 -23.48 1.51
CA TRP A 135 -20.72 -23.32 0.94
C TRP A 135 -19.79 -22.51 1.87
N GLY A 136 -18.48 -22.80 1.82
CA GLY A 136 -17.44 -22.12 2.57
C GLY A 136 -17.34 -22.56 4.04
N ASP A 137 -18.35 -22.27 4.84
CA ASP A 137 -18.31 -22.46 6.30
C ASP A 137 -18.27 -23.93 6.74
N ALA A 138 -18.99 -24.80 6.03
CA ALA A 138 -19.20 -26.19 6.46
C ALA A 138 -17.89 -26.98 6.58
N ASP A 139 -16.98 -26.81 5.63
CA ASP A 139 -15.71 -27.54 5.62
C ASP A 139 -14.77 -27.04 6.72
N LEU A 140 -14.72 -25.72 6.95
CA LEU A 140 -13.95 -25.12 8.04
C LEU A 140 -14.44 -25.59 9.41
N VAL A 141 -15.77 -25.65 9.61
CA VAL A 141 -16.34 -26.15 10.86
C VAL A 141 -16.06 -27.64 11.06
N ARG A 142 -16.21 -28.46 10.01
CA ARG A 142 -15.89 -29.90 10.09
C ARG A 142 -14.44 -30.13 10.45
N ALA A 143 -13.50 -29.43 9.79
CA ALA A 143 -12.08 -29.52 10.10
C ALA A 143 -11.78 -29.09 11.55
N MET A 144 -12.44 -28.02 12.03
CA MET A 144 -12.31 -27.56 13.40
C MET A 144 -12.77 -28.63 14.40
N ILE A 145 -13.93 -29.27 14.17
CA ILE A 145 -14.44 -30.35 15.03
C ILE A 145 -13.48 -31.53 15.02
N GLN A 146 -12.95 -31.94 13.87
CA GLN A 146 -11.97 -33.02 13.77
C GLN A 146 -10.67 -32.70 14.52
N ASN A 147 -10.26 -31.44 14.57
CA ASN A 147 -9.08 -31.03 15.35
C ASN A 147 -9.37 -30.97 16.86
N ILE A 148 -10.61 -30.67 17.27
CA ILE A 148 -11.04 -30.74 18.68
C ILE A 148 -11.19 -32.19 19.16
N SER A 149 -11.77 -33.06 18.32
CA SER A 149 -12.04 -34.46 18.61
C SER A 149 -11.81 -35.33 17.37
N PRO A 150 -10.59 -35.83 17.16
CA PRO A 150 -10.27 -36.69 16.03
C PRO A 150 -11.17 -37.92 15.96
N GLY A 151 -11.78 -38.18 14.81
CA GLY A 151 -12.68 -39.30 14.60
C GLY A 151 -14.12 -39.06 15.10
N ASP A 152 -14.49 -37.83 15.44
CA ASP A 152 -15.87 -37.53 15.83
C ASP A 152 -16.86 -37.92 14.75
N SER A 153 -17.88 -38.68 15.14
CA SER A 153 -19.02 -39.10 14.32
C SER A 153 -20.37 -38.76 14.95
N LEU A 154 -20.36 -38.10 16.09
CA LEU A 154 -21.54 -37.76 16.86
C LEU A 154 -22.13 -36.41 16.52
N THR A 155 -21.28 -35.46 16.07
CA THR A 155 -21.68 -34.13 15.70
C THR A 155 -22.57 -34.13 14.44
N ARG A 156 -23.71 -33.45 14.52
CA ARG A 156 -24.69 -33.38 13.44
C ARG A 156 -24.66 -32.02 12.77
N TYR A 157 -24.38 -32.00 11.49
CA TYR A 157 -24.42 -30.78 10.67
C TYR A 157 -25.80 -30.61 10.06
N VAL A 158 -26.42 -29.46 10.25
CA VAL A 158 -27.73 -29.12 9.68
C VAL A 158 -27.59 -27.91 8.74
N PRO A 159 -28.26 -27.89 7.58
CA PRO A 159 -28.24 -26.73 6.70
C PRO A 159 -28.78 -25.50 7.42
N ARG A 160 -28.14 -24.34 7.21
CA ARG A 160 -28.60 -23.06 7.70
C ARG A 160 -29.16 -22.23 6.55
N SER A 161 -30.42 -21.85 6.63
CA SER A 161 -31.03 -20.94 5.68
C SER A 161 -30.52 -19.49 5.88
N PRO A 162 -30.45 -18.70 4.80
CA PRO A 162 -30.11 -17.28 4.91
C PRO A 162 -31.00 -16.55 5.93
N GLY A 163 -30.39 -15.76 6.82
CA GLY A 163 -31.11 -15.04 7.89
C GLY A 163 -31.59 -15.89 9.06
N GLN A 164 -31.46 -17.22 9.01
CA GLN A 164 -31.85 -18.08 10.11
C GLN A 164 -30.89 -17.97 11.29
N MET A 165 -31.45 -17.74 12.49
CA MET A 165 -30.74 -17.73 13.75
C MET A 165 -30.99 -19.06 14.49
N ALA A 166 -30.36 -20.14 14.00
CA ALA A 166 -30.59 -21.51 14.43
C ALA A 166 -30.38 -21.76 15.94
N ILE A 167 -29.54 -20.97 16.57
CA ILE A 167 -29.33 -21.01 18.04
C ILE A 167 -30.46 -20.37 18.83
N ASN A 168 -31.31 -19.53 18.21
CA ASN A 168 -32.44 -18.89 18.84
C ASN A 168 -33.73 -19.70 18.72
N ASP A 169 -33.97 -20.25 17.51
CA ASP A 169 -35.17 -21.07 17.24
C ASP A 169 -35.03 -22.51 17.78
N GLY A 170 -33.83 -22.87 18.29
CA GLY A 170 -33.52 -24.19 18.85
C GLY A 170 -33.33 -25.28 17.80
N SER A 171 -33.23 -24.94 16.51
CA SER A 171 -32.96 -25.89 15.44
C SER A 171 -31.53 -26.42 15.49
N ALA A 172 -30.59 -25.65 16.06
CA ALA A 172 -29.23 -26.07 16.34
C ALA A 172 -28.73 -25.54 17.70
N ASP A 173 -27.68 -26.19 18.20
CA ASP A 173 -27.01 -25.82 19.45
C ASP A 173 -25.90 -24.78 19.17
N CYS A 174 -25.30 -24.87 17.98
CA CYS A 174 -24.29 -23.94 17.44
C CYS A 174 -24.62 -23.57 16.00
N MET A 175 -24.05 -22.45 15.53
CA MET A 175 -24.12 -22.06 14.11
C MET A 175 -22.82 -21.41 13.63
N SER A 176 -22.46 -21.67 12.36
CA SER A 176 -21.43 -20.89 11.69
C SER A 176 -21.90 -19.46 11.46
N ALA A 177 -21.01 -18.48 11.61
CA ALA A 177 -21.32 -17.08 11.48
C ALA A 177 -20.06 -16.29 11.14
N VAL A 178 -20.22 -15.00 10.80
CA VAL A 178 -19.12 -14.04 10.72
C VAL A 178 -19.28 -12.98 11.82
N SER A 179 -18.14 -12.51 12.35
CA SER A 179 -18.10 -11.58 13.47
C SER A 179 -18.81 -10.25 13.19
N PHE A 180 -18.80 -9.81 11.94
CA PHE A 180 -19.42 -8.55 11.54
C PHE A 180 -20.93 -8.66 11.21
N ASN A 181 -21.50 -9.88 11.10
CA ASN A 181 -22.92 -10.08 10.79
C ASN A 181 -23.61 -11.00 11.82
N GLY A 182 -23.42 -12.32 11.73
CA GLY A 182 -24.15 -13.29 12.54
C GLY A 182 -23.97 -13.11 14.05
N TYR A 183 -22.84 -12.59 14.50
CA TYR A 183 -22.64 -12.26 15.91
C TYR A 183 -23.57 -11.12 16.36
N TRP A 184 -23.64 -10.05 15.61
CA TRP A 184 -24.52 -8.91 15.90
C TRP A 184 -25.99 -9.32 15.81
N SER A 185 -26.36 -10.10 14.79
CA SER A 185 -27.72 -10.65 14.67
C SER A 185 -28.10 -11.49 15.89
N ALA A 186 -27.16 -12.25 16.46
CA ALA A 186 -27.44 -13.02 17.70
C ALA A 186 -27.75 -12.10 18.89
N LEU A 187 -27.03 -11.00 19.03
CA LEU A 187 -27.29 -10.02 20.09
C LEU A 187 -28.62 -9.28 19.89
N GLU A 188 -28.93 -8.89 18.67
CA GLU A 188 -30.16 -8.17 18.31
C GLU A 188 -31.43 -9.01 18.53
N THR A 189 -31.32 -10.32 18.47
CA THR A 189 -32.42 -11.23 18.80
C THR A 189 -32.62 -11.48 20.30
N GLY A 190 -31.91 -10.71 21.15
CA GLY A 190 -32.07 -10.71 22.61
C GLY A 190 -31.11 -11.64 23.36
N LEU A 191 -30.15 -12.28 22.69
CA LEU A 191 -29.07 -12.98 23.37
C LEU A 191 -28.05 -11.98 23.93
N HIS A 192 -27.55 -12.24 25.13
CA HIS A 192 -26.45 -11.44 25.69
C HIS A 192 -25.11 -12.06 25.33
N ALA A 193 -24.07 -11.21 25.15
CA ALA A 193 -22.71 -11.68 24.82
C ALA A 193 -22.19 -12.74 25.82
N LYS A 194 -22.54 -12.63 27.11
CA LYS A 194 -22.18 -13.61 28.16
C LYS A 194 -22.84 -14.96 27.99
N ASP A 195 -23.94 -15.05 27.23
CA ASP A 195 -24.70 -16.27 26.97
C ASP A 195 -24.25 -16.94 25.66
N LEU A 196 -23.26 -16.36 24.99
CA LEU A 196 -22.67 -16.90 23.76
C LEU A 196 -21.31 -17.53 24.06
N PHE A 197 -21.09 -18.71 23.52
CA PHE A 197 -19.78 -19.36 23.50
C PHE A 197 -19.23 -19.27 22.08
N LEU A 198 -18.11 -18.54 21.92
CA LEU A 198 -17.53 -18.21 20.61
C LEU A 198 -16.26 -19.01 20.41
N LEU A 199 -16.14 -19.65 19.26
CA LEU A 199 -14.95 -20.37 18.83
C LEU A 199 -14.48 -19.84 17.48
N LYS A 200 -13.17 -19.58 17.36
CA LYS A 200 -12.56 -19.17 16.11
C LYS A 200 -11.81 -20.33 15.49
N PRO A 201 -11.99 -20.64 14.21
CA PRO A 201 -11.30 -21.76 13.56
C PRO A 201 -9.78 -21.73 13.73
N ARG A 202 -9.16 -20.55 13.73
CA ARG A 202 -7.72 -20.37 13.94
C ARG A 202 -7.20 -20.90 15.27
N ASP A 203 -8.01 -20.85 16.32
CA ASP A 203 -7.62 -21.36 17.65
C ASP A 203 -7.50 -22.89 17.65
N PHE A 204 -8.00 -23.53 16.60
CA PHE A 204 -7.99 -24.99 16.38
C PHE A 204 -7.18 -25.39 15.13
N GLY A 205 -6.24 -24.55 14.72
CA GLY A 205 -5.31 -24.85 13.64
C GLY A 205 -5.86 -24.63 12.22
N ILE A 206 -7.07 -24.05 12.08
CA ILE A 206 -7.66 -23.74 10.78
C ILE A 206 -7.37 -22.27 10.48
N GLN A 207 -6.44 -22.00 9.57
CA GLN A 207 -6.13 -20.64 9.12
C GLN A 207 -6.97 -20.28 7.90
N ASP A 208 -7.41 -19.03 7.83
CA ASP A 208 -8.07 -18.47 6.67
C ASP A 208 -7.83 -16.96 6.59
N MET A 209 -8.05 -16.39 5.40
CA MET A 209 -8.10 -14.96 5.15
C MET A 209 -9.53 -14.60 4.72
N GLY A 210 -9.96 -13.40 5.08
CA GLY A 210 -11.29 -12.91 4.69
C GLY A 210 -11.42 -12.63 3.19
N ASP A 211 -12.36 -11.75 2.85
CA ASP A 211 -12.69 -11.47 1.47
C ASP A 211 -11.51 -10.93 0.67
N GLY A 212 -11.24 -11.57 -0.47
CA GLY A 212 -10.33 -11.15 -1.51
C GLY A 212 -11.05 -11.03 -2.85
N LEU A 213 -10.40 -10.41 -3.82
CA LEU A 213 -10.87 -10.25 -5.19
C LEU A 213 -10.21 -11.27 -6.09
N TYR A 214 -11.00 -12.02 -6.82
CA TYR A 214 -10.55 -13.11 -7.69
C TYR A 214 -10.99 -12.89 -9.12
N VAL A 215 -10.12 -13.24 -10.06
CA VAL A 215 -10.37 -13.26 -11.50
C VAL A 215 -9.92 -14.59 -12.10
N LEU A 216 -10.36 -14.91 -13.33
CA LEU A 216 -9.78 -16.03 -14.08
C LEU A 216 -8.34 -15.68 -14.51
N ARG A 217 -7.40 -16.58 -14.24
CA ARG A 217 -5.97 -16.40 -14.56
C ARG A 217 -5.76 -16.12 -16.05
N GLU A 218 -6.41 -16.87 -16.94
CA GLU A 218 -6.31 -16.73 -18.39
C GLU A 218 -6.69 -15.32 -18.89
N ARG A 219 -7.65 -14.65 -18.21
CA ARG A 219 -8.05 -13.30 -18.62
C ARG A 219 -6.96 -12.26 -18.36
N LEU A 220 -6.03 -12.52 -17.44
CA LEU A 220 -4.90 -11.63 -17.18
C LEU A 220 -3.84 -11.63 -18.31
N GLU A 221 -3.95 -12.52 -19.29
CA GLU A 221 -3.12 -12.50 -20.49
C GLU A 221 -3.53 -11.38 -21.44
N SER A 222 -4.78 -10.94 -21.40
CA SER A 222 -5.28 -9.79 -22.16
C SER A 222 -4.80 -8.48 -21.54
N ALA A 223 -4.03 -7.69 -22.26
CA ALA A 223 -3.57 -6.37 -21.83
C ALA A 223 -4.74 -5.41 -21.53
N GLU A 224 -5.83 -5.52 -22.32
CA GLU A 224 -7.04 -4.72 -22.13
C GLU A 224 -7.74 -5.07 -20.82
N PHE A 225 -7.92 -6.36 -20.54
CA PHE A 225 -8.52 -6.82 -19.29
C PHE A 225 -7.63 -6.47 -18.08
N ARG A 226 -6.31 -6.65 -18.17
CA ARG A 226 -5.38 -6.24 -17.12
C ARG A 226 -5.51 -4.75 -16.78
N LYS A 227 -5.56 -3.90 -17.81
CA LYS A 227 -5.75 -2.46 -17.62
C LYS A 227 -7.08 -2.17 -16.93
N MET A 228 -8.17 -2.77 -17.41
CA MET A 228 -9.51 -2.60 -16.84
C MET A 228 -9.56 -3.01 -15.37
N ILE A 229 -9.00 -4.16 -15.02
CA ILE A 229 -8.98 -4.69 -13.64
C ILE A 229 -8.07 -3.86 -12.72
N SER A 230 -6.96 -3.35 -13.24
CA SER A 230 -6.06 -2.45 -12.50
C SER A 230 -6.76 -1.12 -12.18
N GLU A 231 -7.48 -0.55 -13.14
CA GLU A 231 -8.28 0.67 -12.98
C GLU A 231 -9.45 0.47 -11.99
N PHE A 232 -10.14 -0.67 -12.08
CA PHE A 232 -11.17 -1.08 -11.12
C PHE A 232 -10.60 -1.19 -9.70
N LEU A 233 -9.48 -1.90 -9.53
CA LEU A 233 -8.87 -2.09 -8.23
C LEU A 233 -8.39 -0.77 -7.62
N ALA A 234 -7.81 0.12 -8.43
CA ALA A 234 -7.40 1.45 -7.97
C ALA A 234 -8.59 2.25 -7.40
N ALA A 235 -9.72 2.26 -8.10
CA ALA A 235 -10.95 2.91 -7.66
C ALA A 235 -11.53 2.25 -6.39
N THR A 236 -11.53 0.92 -6.33
CA THR A 236 -12.00 0.14 -5.17
C THR A 236 -11.16 0.45 -3.92
N ILE A 237 -9.84 0.51 -4.04
CA ILE A 237 -8.93 0.86 -2.93
C ILE A 237 -9.21 2.28 -2.42
N MET A 238 -9.47 3.23 -3.30
CA MET A 238 -9.87 4.59 -2.90
C MET A 238 -11.18 4.57 -2.12
N GLY A 239 -12.17 3.82 -2.57
CA GLY A 239 -13.44 3.67 -1.88
C GLY A 239 -13.30 3.09 -0.47
N TRP A 240 -12.45 2.07 -0.27
CA TRP A 240 -12.17 1.51 1.05
C TRP A 240 -11.41 2.48 1.96
N LYS A 241 -10.47 3.25 1.43
CA LYS A 241 -9.78 4.31 2.19
C LYS A 241 -10.75 5.39 2.65
N ASP A 242 -11.66 5.80 1.78
CA ASP A 242 -12.68 6.78 2.10
C ASP A 242 -13.70 6.24 3.12
N ALA A 243 -14.11 4.97 3.01
CA ALA A 243 -14.97 4.34 4.00
C ALA A 243 -14.33 4.32 5.41
N LYS A 244 -13.00 4.13 5.50
CA LYS A 244 -12.27 4.23 6.77
C LYS A 244 -12.23 5.65 7.33
N THR A 245 -12.14 6.65 6.44
CA THR A 245 -12.01 8.05 6.82
C THR A 245 -13.35 8.70 7.16
N ASP A 246 -14.40 8.37 6.40
CA ASP A 246 -15.76 8.90 6.59
C ASP A 246 -16.77 7.75 6.74
N ARG A 247 -16.78 7.16 7.94
CA ARG A 247 -17.67 6.05 8.30
C ARG A 247 -19.15 6.43 8.20
N SER A 248 -19.48 7.67 8.53
CA SER A 248 -20.87 8.17 8.48
C SER A 248 -21.39 8.20 7.04
N GLN A 249 -20.58 8.70 6.10
CA GLN A 249 -20.91 8.70 4.68
C GLN A 249 -21.01 7.27 4.15
N ALA A 250 -20.06 6.39 4.52
CA ALA A 250 -20.06 4.99 4.13
C ALA A 250 -21.33 4.25 4.57
N LEU A 251 -21.77 4.47 5.82
CA LEU A 251 -23.04 3.91 6.34
C LEU A 251 -24.24 4.44 5.56
N THR A 252 -24.30 5.76 5.34
CA THR A 252 -25.39 6.38 4.60
C THR A 252 -25.52 5.81 3.19
N ILE A 253 -24.41 5.70 2.46
CA ILE A 253 -24.39 5.14 1.11
C ILE A 253 -24.78 3.66 1.12
N THR A 254 -24.32 2.89 2.11
CA THR A 254 -24.71 1.48 2.26
C THR A 254 -26.22 1.31 2.43
N LEU A 255 -26.85 2.12 3.27
CA LEU A 255 -28.29 2.07 3.50
C LEU A 255 -29.11 2.46 2.25
N GLN A 256 -28.54 3.26 1.35
CA GLN A 256 -29.17 3.59 0.06
C GLN A 256 -29.18 2.40 -0.91
N GLN A 257 -28.25 1.45 -0.78
CA GLN A 257 -28.21 0.24 -1.63
C GLN A 257 -29.40 -0.69 -1.38
N ASN A 258 -29.87 -0.74 -0.12
CA ASN A 258 -31.05 -1.55 0.23
C ASN A 258 -31.82 -0.91 1.40
N PRO A 259 -32.99 -0.33 1.13
CA PRO A 259 -33.80 0.36 2.15
C PRO A 259 -34.34 -0.55 3.27
N LYS A 260 -34.21 -1.87 3.16
CA LYS A 260 -34.61 -2.85 4.19
C LYS A 260 -33.56 -3.10 5.25
N LEU A 261 -32.35 -2.54 5.08
CA LEU A 261 -31.25 -2.72 6.02
C LEU A 261 -31.55 -1.98 7.34
N ASP A 262 -31.31 -2.67 8.45
CA ASP A 262 -31.39 -2.03 9.77
C ASP A 262 -30.18 -1.13 10.02
N TYR A 263 -30.42 0.09 10.48
CA TYR A 263 -29.37 1.10 10.70
C TYR A 263 -28.33 0.63 11.70
N PHE A 264 -28.76 0.16 12.87
CA PHE A 264 -27.83 -0.21 13.95
C PHE A 264 -27.02 -1.46 13.61
N HIS A 265 -27.67 -2.42 12.97
CA HIS A 265 -26.99 -3.62 12.47
C HIS A 265 -25.90 -3.24 11.47
N GLN A 266 -26.20 -2.39 10.49
CA GLN A 266 -25.22 -1.97 9.48
C GLN A 266 -24.11 -1.10 10.07
N GLN A 267 -24.40 -0.28 11.08
CA GLN A 267 -23.39 0.48 11.80
C GLN A 267 -22.40 -0.44 12.51
N ASN A 268 -22.88 -1.41 13.29
CA ASN A 268 -22.06 -2.39 14.00
C ASN A 268 -21.23 -3.24 13.01
N MET A 269 -21.86 -3.64 11.89
CA MET A 269 -21.19 -4.37 10.81
C MET A 269 -20.06 -3.53 10.20
N LEU A 270 -20.31 -2.27 9.85
CA LEU A 270 -19.32 -1.39 9.25
C LEU A 270 -18.10 -1.21 10.16
N GLU A 271 -18.32 -0.93 11.45
CA GLU A 271 -17.23 -0.78 12.42
C GLU A 271 -16.36 -2.04 12.47
N THR A 272 -16.99 -3.22 12.58
CA THR A 272 -16.27 -4.50 12.64
C THR A 272 -15.51 -4.80 11.34
N VAL A 273 -16.10 -4.49 10.20
CA VAL A 273 -15.50 -4.71 8.87
C VAL A 273 -14.29 -3.80 8.67
N LEU A 274 -14.38 -2.52 9.05
CA LEU A 274 -13.28 -1.57 8.87
C LEU A 274 -12.04 -1.94 9.68
N ASP A 275 -12.19 -2.70 10.77
CA ASP A 275 -11.07 -3.26 11.53
C ASP A 275 -10.37 -4.43 10.80
N LEU A 276 -11.09 -5.13 9.92
CA LEU A 276 -10.53 -6.20 9.08
C LEU A 276 -9.79 -5.68 7.85
N VAL A 277 -10.09 -4.44 7.43
CA VAL A 277 -9.44 -3.81 6.26
C VAL A 277 -8.05 -3.31 6.66
N PRO A 278 -6.96 -3.83 6.08
CA PRO A 278 -5.60 -3.41 6.43
C PRO A 278 -5.30 -1.97 5.98
N GLY A 279 -4.21 -1.38 6.49
CA GLY A 279 -3.71 -0.07 6.04
C GLY A 279 -3.37 -0.08 4.54
N ASN A 280 -2.76 -1.16 4.07
CA ASN A 280 -2.47 -1.41 2.65
C ASN A 280 -3.59 -2.21 2.00
N VAL A 281 -4.72 -1.57 1.80
CA VAL A 281 -5.88 -2.21 1.17
C VAL A 281 -5.48 -2.87 -0.15
N GLY A 282 -5.87 -4.11 -0.31
CA GLY A 282 -5.64 -4.91 -1.51
C GLY A 282 -4.30 -5.65 -1.56
N LEU A 283 -3.32 -5.32 -0.72
CA LEU A 283 -2.05 -6.06 -0.67
C LEU A 283 -2.20 -7.37 0.11
N LEU A 284 -2.00 -8.50 -0.58
CA LEU A 284 -1.95 -9.80 0.07
C LEU A 284 -0.64 -9.97 0.83
N ASN A 285 -0.70 -10.35 2.11
CA ASN A 285 0.47 -10.70 2.90
C ASN A 285 0.90 -12.15 2.59
N LEU A 286 2.12 -12.34 2.11
CA LEU A 286 2.61 -13.65 1.70
C LEU A 286 2.81 -14.63 2.86
N ASN A 287 3.13 -14.14 4.05
CA ASN A 287 3.27 -14.99 5.23
C ASN A 287 1.89 -15.52 5.66
N ASP A 288 0.86 -14.68 5.58
CA ASP A 288 -0.51 -15.08 5.89
C ASP A 288 -1.02 -16.08 4.86
N TYR A 289 -0.80 -15.82 3.56
CA TYR A 289 -1.13 -16.77 2.50
C TYR A 289 -0.44 -18.12 2.71
N SER A 290 0.86 -18.14 3.05
CA SER A 290 1.59 -19.37 3.29
C SER A 290 0.99 -20.15 4.46
N ARG A 291 0.63 -19.48 5.56
CA ARG A 291 -0.04 -20.12 6.71
C ARG A 291 -1.39 -20.72 6.34
N VAL A 292 -2.20 -19.99 5.55
CA VAL A 292 -3.51 -20.49 5.08
C VAL A 292 -3.33 -21.71 4.18
N ARG A 293 -2.42 -21.63 3.19
CA ARG A 293 -2.15 -22.77 2.29
C ARG A 293 -1.64 -24.00 3.04
N ASP A 294 -0.74 -23.85 3.99
CA ASP A 294 -0.19 -24.96 4.75
C ASP A 294 -1.23 -25.54 5.72
N SER A 295 -2.08 -24.69 6.30
CA SER A 295 -3.26 -25.12 7.05
C SER A 295 -4.24 -25.90 6.17
N ALA A 296 -4.51 -25.42 4.95
CA ALA A 296 -5.39 -26.10 4.01
C ALA A 296 -4.86 -27.49 3.62
N LYS A 297 -3.56 -27.63 3.37
CA LYS A 297 -2.92 -28.94 3.10
C LYS A 297 -3.09 -29.92 4.25
N LEU A 298 -2.99 -29.44 5.47
CA LEU A 298 -3.10 -30.28 6.67
C LEU A 298 -4.54 -30.71 6.93
N ASN A 299 -5.49 -29.78 6.79
CA ASN A 299 -6.88 -29.99 7.21
C ASN A 299 -7.79 -30.50 6.08
N PHE A 300 -7.39 -30.33 4.82
CA PHE A 300 -8.17 -30.72 3.63
C PHE A 300 -7.35 -31.55 2.62
N PRO A 301 -6.57 -32.56 3.04
CA PRO A 301 -5.58 -33.24 2.17
C PRO A 301 -6.19 -33.88 0.93
N ASN A 302 -7.47 -34.28 0.99
CA ASN A 302 -8.18 -34.94 -0.11
C ASN A 302 -9.12 -34.01 -0.90
N GLN A 303 -9.22 -32.75 -0.50
CA GLN A 303 -10.14 -31.78 -1.11
C GLN A 303 -9.41 -30.67 -1.87
N ILE A 304 -8.16 -30.36 -1.49
CA ILE A 304 -7.40 -29.31 -2.14
C ILE A 304 -6.90 -29.78 -3.52
N PRO A 305 -7.29 -29.12 -4.62
CA PRO A 305 -6.86 -29.48 -5.96
C PRO A 305 -5.34 -29.32 -6.15
N GLU A 306 -4.77 -30.19 -6.97
CA GLU A 306 -3.32 -30.20 -7.22
C GLU A 306 -2.81 -28.85 -7.78
N ILE A 307 -3.63 -28.15 -8.57
CA ILE A 307 -3.28 -26.82 -9.10
C ILE A 307 -3.04 -25.80 -7.98
N SER A 308 -3.85 -25.81 -6.92
CA SER A 308 -3.69 -24.91 -5.76
C SER A 308 -2.43 -25.21 -4.95
N LEU A 309 -1.87 -26.43 -5.09
CA LEU A 309 -0.62 -26.82 -4.46
C LEU A 309 0.61 -26.48 -5.31
N LYS A 310 0.50 -26.62 -6.64
CA LYS A 310 1.60 -26.40 -7.60
C LYS A 310 1.77 -24.93 -7.99
N GLU A 311 0.67 -24.18 -8.06
CA GLU A 311 0.67 -22.80 -8.50
C GLU A 311 0.23 -21.86 -7.38
N ASN A 312 0.70 -20.61 -7.44
CA ASN A 312 0.21 -19.59 -6.52
C ASN A 312 -1.21 -19.16 -6.93
N VAL A 313 -2.14 -19.21 -5.98
CA VAL A 313 -3.52 -18.71 -6.17
C VAL A 313 -3.59 -17.20 -5.94
N TRP A 314 -2.51 -16.48 -6.22
CA TRP A 314 -2.44 -15.02 -6.06
C TRP A 314 -1.44 -14.39 -7.05
N THR A 315 -1.62 -13.09 -7.26
CA THR A 315 -0.64 -12.24 -7.96
C THR A 315 -0.65 -10.83 -7.38
N HIS A 316 0.53 -10.23 -7.18
CA HIS A 316 0.64 -8.82 -6.81
C HIS A 316 0.67 -7.88 -8.02
N SER A 317 0.74 -8.40 -9.25
CA SER A 317 0.92 -7.57 -10.43
C SER A 317 -0.20 -6.54 -10.59
N ILE A 318 -1.46 -6.97 -10.44
CA ILE A 318 -2.61 -6.09 -10.60
C ILE A 318 -2.68 -5.05 -9.47
N TRP A 319 -2.38 -5.45 -8.23
CA TRP A 319 -2.29 -4.51 -7.12
C TRP A 319 -1.18 -3.47 -7.36
N SER A 320 0.00 -3.89 -7.79
CA SER A 320 1.07 -2.98 -8.16
C SER A 320 0.64 -2.02 -9.27
N GLU A 321 0.04 -2.51 -10.34
CA GLU A 321 -0.49 -1.69 -11.43
C GLU A 321 -1.53 -0.67 -10.94
N SER A 322 -2.42 -1.07 -10.04
CA SER A 322 -3.46 -0.20 -9.49
C SER A 322 -2.94 0.95 -8.64
N GLN A 323 -1.78 0.79 -7.98
CA GLN A 323 -1.16 1.84 -7.19
C GLN A 323 -0.50 2.93 -8.04
N HIS A 324 -0.35 2.69 -9.35
CA HIS A 324 0.42 3.55 -10.23
C HIS A 324 -0.49 4.53 -10.99
N GLN A 325 -0.76 5.67 -10.35
CA GLN A 325 -1.44 6.79 -11.00
C GLN A 325 -0.53 7.61 -11.95
N GLY A 326 0.72 7.17 -12.16
CA GLY A 326 1.75 7.94 -12.85
C GLY A 326 2.07 7.53 -14.28
N GLY A 327 1.41 6.51 -14.87
CA GLY A 327 1.67 6.09 -16.25
C GLY A 327 2.99 5.32 -16.49
N LEU A 328 3.68 4.84 -15.43
CA LEU A 328 4.80 3.91 -15.57
C LEU A 328 4.29 2.48 -15.64
N THR A 329 4.94 1.66 -16.48
CA THR A 329 4.57 0.24 -16.64
C THR A 329 4.99 -0.59 -15.42
N PRO A 330 4.32 -1.72 -15.16
CA PRO A 330 4.68 -2.64 -14.08
C PRO A 330 6.13 -3.12 -14.16
N ALA A 331 6.64 -3.36 -15.37
CA ALA A 331 8.02 -3.75 -15.60
C ALA A 331 9.01 -2.66 -15.16
N THR A 332 8.77 -1.41 -15.57
CA THR A 332 9.59 -0.25 -15.16
C THR A 332 9.62 -0.12 -13.63
N LEU A 333 8.49 -0.29 -12.98
CA LEU A 333 8.35 -0.17 -11.53
C LEU A 333 9.00 -1.34 -10.78
N HIS A 334 8.85 -2.55 -11.30
CA HIS A 334 9.55 -3.72 -10.78
C HIS A 334 11.08 -3.49 -10.83
N TYR A 335 11.61 -3.00 -11.94
CA TYR A 335 13.03 -2.70 -12.05
C TYR A 335 13.49 -1.57 -11.11
N LEU A 336 12.69 -0.51 -10.94
CA LEU A 336 12.95 0.55 -9.96
C LEU A 336 13.00 0.00 -8.54
N LYS A 337 12.03 -0.83 -8.17
CA LYS A 337 11.95 -1.44 -6.83
C LYS A 337 13.13 -2.39 -6.60
N THR A 338 13.39 -3.30 -7.54
CA THR A 338 14.50 -4.26 -7.45
C THR A 338 15.84 -3.54 -7.30
N LEU A 339 16.03 -2.43 -8.01
CA LEU A 339 17.24 -1.63 -7.90
C LEU A 339 17.32 -0.94 -6.53
N SER A 340 16.24 -0.31 -6.07
CA SER A 340 16.22 0.39 -4.77
C SER A 340 16.42 -0.54 -3.58
N ASP A 341 15.98 -1.79 -3.69
CA ASP A 341 16.11 -2.81 -2.65
C ASP A 341 17.46 -3.56 -2.71
N SER A 342 18.28 -3.30 -3.74
CA SER A 342 19.59 -3.93 -3.87
C SER A 342 20.59 -3.42 -2.84
N THR A 343 21.39 -4.34 -2.28
CA THR A 343 22.35 -4.05 -1.21
C THR A 343 23.39 -2.98 -1.62
N TRP A 344 23.86 -3.02 -2.87
CA TRP A 344 24.88 -2.06 -3.32
C TRP A 344 24.32 -0.63 -3.48
N VAL A 345 23.04 -0.46 -3.89
CA VAL A 345 22.38 0.85 -3.94
C VAL A 345 22.16 1.39 -2.53
N THR A 346 21.80 0.54 -1.59
CA THR A 346 21.67 0.90 -0.17
C THR A 346 23.00 1.43 0.37
N TRP A 347 24.12 0.75 0.11
CA TRP A 347 25.44 1.23 0.53
C TRP A 347 25.89 2.50 -0.17
N LEU A 348 25.58 2.66 -1.46
CA LEU A 348 25.85 3.88 -2.20
C LEU A 348 25.08 5.08 -1.58
N PHE A 349 23.82 4.87 -1.22
CA PHE A 349 23.00 5.87 -0.57
C PHE A 349 23.52 6.22 0.83
N ILE A 350 23.87 5.22 1.66
CA ILE A 350 24.47 5.42 2.98
C ILE A 350 25.76 6.23 2.85
N THR A 351 26.62 5.92 1.86
CA THR A 351 27.84 6.68 1.61
C THR A 351 27.54 8.15 1.29
N GLY A 352 26.53 8.43 0.48
CA GLY A 352 26.06 9.79 0.21
C GLY A 352 25.61 10.51 1.48
N LEU A 353 24.85 9.84 2.34
CA LEU A 353 24.39 10.40 3.61
C LEU A 353 25.56 10.65 4.59
N MET A 354 26.59 9.81 4.59
CA MET A 354 27.77 10.02 5.43
C MET A 354 28.51 11.33 5.11
N VAL A 355 28.52 11.75 3.84
CA VAL A 355 29.08 13.05 3.44
C VAL A 355 28.28 14.20 4.06
N TYR A 356 26.95 14.11 4.08
CA TYR A 356 26.09 15.11 4.73
C TYR A 356 26.27 15.09 6.26
N ALA A 357 26.43 13.93 6.88
CA ALA A 357 26.74 13.82 8.30
C ALA A 357 28.08 14.48 8.64
N LEU A 358 29.10 14.30 7.79
CA LEU A 358 30.38 14.95 7.93
C LEU A 358 30.25 16.48 7.82
N ALA A 359 29.54 16.98 6.83
CA ALA A 359 29.28 18.41 6.68
C ALA A 359 28.56 19.00 7.91
N GLY A 360 27.54 18.34 8.43
CA GLY A 360 26.85 18.73 9.66
C GLY A 360 27.77 18.75 10.89
N THR A 361 28.66 17.74 11.00
CA THR A 361 29.66 17.67 12.09
C THR A 361 30.66 18.83 12.04
N LEU A 362 31.18 19.15 10.84
CA LEU A 362 32.13 20.25 10.66
C LEU A 362 31.50 21.60 11.00
N ILE A 363 30.26 21.84 10.55
CA ILE A 363 29.50 23.04 10.92
C ILE A 363 29.38 23.15 12.45
N ALA A 364 28.98 22.07 13.13
CA ALA A 364 28.86 22.06 14.58
C ALA A 364 30.18 22.32 15.32
N ILE A 365 31.29 21.87 14.76
CA ILE A 365 32.65 22.17 15.27
C ILE A 365 32.95 23.67 15.14
N ASP A 366 32.64 24.29 13.99
CA ASP A 366 32.83 25.71 13.76
C ASP A 366 32.00 26.59 14.72
N PHE A 367 30.82 26.09 15.14
CA PHE A 367 29.96 26.73 16.16
C PHE A 367 30.41 26.44 17.60
N GLY A 368 31.46 25.63 17.79
CA GLY A 368 31.99 25.29 19.12
C GLY A 368 31.10 24.34 19.94
N PHE A 369 30.21 23.59 19.27
CA PHE A 369 29.31 22.65 19.97
C PHE A 369 30.07 21.46 20.56
N ASP A 370 29.51 20.96 21.66
CA ASP A 370 29.96 19.72 22.31
C ASP A 370 29.63 18.47 21.46
N LEU A 371 29.95 17.29 21.94
CA LEU A 371 29.73 16.03 21.24
C LEU A 371 28.24 15.82 20.93
N TRP A 372 27.35 16.18 21.86
CA TRP A 372 25.90 16.04 21.65
C TRP A 372 25.41 16.98 20.55
N GLY A 373 25.79 18.25 20.59
CA GLY A 373 25.45 19.21 19.54
C GLY A 373 25.96 18.79 18.15
N ARG A 374 27.17 18.19 18.08
CA ARG A 374 27.74 17.64 16.84
C ARG A 374 26.91 16.46 16.31
N LEU A 375 26.50 15.55 17.21
CA LEU A 375 25.62 14.44 16.86
C LEU A 375 24.28 14.94 16.30
N VAL A 376 23.61 15.87 17.00
CA VAL A 376 22.33 16.43 16.54
C VAL A 376 22.47 17.08 15.17
N CYS A 377 23.48 17.92 14.96
CA CYS A 377 23.73 18.56 13.67
C CYS A 377 24.00 17.55 12.54
N ALA A 378 24.78 16.50 12.83
CA ALA A 378 25.08 15.45 11.87
C ALA A 378 23.79 14.68 11.46
N TYR A 379 23.00 14.26 12.46
CA TYR A 379 21.75 13.53 12.22
C TYR A 379 20.71 14.39 11.45
N LEU A 380 20.52 15.65 11.84
CA LEU A 380 19.62 16.54 11.14
C LEU A 380 20.04 16.74 9.68
N THR A 381 21.35 16.92 9.44
CA THR A 381 21.84 17.16 8.07
C THR A 381 21.69 15.95 7.18
N CYS A 382 21.96 14.73 7.67
CA CYS A 382 21.91 13.53 6.83
C CYS A 382 20.54 12.87 6.76
N MET A 383 19.75 12.90 7.85
CA MET A 383 18.45 12.20 7.94
C MET A 383 17.26 13.14 7.79
N GLY A 384 17.41 14.42 8.15
CA GLY A 384 16.28 15.35 8.23
C GLY A 384 15.49 15.49 6.92
N GLY A 385 16.19 15.49 5.78
CA GLY A 385 15.54 15.52 4.46
C GLY A 385 14.69 14.28 4.18
N GLY A 386 15.20 13.11 4.53
CA GLY A 386 14.46 11.86 4.45
C GLY A 386 13.23 11.83 5.38
N VAL A 387 13.36 12.40 6.59
CA VAL A 387 12.23 12.54 7.53
C VAL A 387 11.12 13.39 6.93
N VAL A 388 11.47 14.57 6.40
CA VAL A 388 10.51 15.49 5.78
C VAL A 388 9.81 14.82 4.59
N ARG A 389 10.57 14.17 3.71
CA ARG A 389 10.02 13.42 2.57
C ARG A 389 9.08 12.30 3.02
N ASP A 390 9.51 11.45 3.95
CA ASP A 390 8.74 10.28 4.39
C ASP A 390 7.48 10.70 5.15
N TYR A 391 7.51 11.86 5.83
CA TYR A 391 6.32 12.47 6.42
C TYR A 391 5.29 12.90 5.36
N PHE A 392 5.74 13.51 4.24
CA PHE A 392 4.86 13.85 3.13
C PHE A 392 4.30 12.62 2.40
N ILE A 393 5.09 11.56 2.28
CA ILE A 393 4.65 10.30 1.67
C ILE A 393 3.62 9.60 2.56
N GLY A 394 3.81 9.62 3.88
CA GLY A 394 2.91 8.98 4.85
C GLY A 394 2.85 7.44 4.74
N GLY A 395 1.75 6.86 5.24
CA GLY A 395 1.47 5.42 5.13
C GLY A 395 2.49 4.54 5.85
N GLU A 396 2.91 3.45 5.21
CA GLU A 396 3.88 2.48 5.76
C GLU A 396 5.30 3.01 5.98
N ARG A 397 5.57 4.24 5.55
CA ARG A 397 6.85 4.90 5.83
C ARG A 397 6.96 5.44 7.26
N LEU A 398 5.86 5.38 8.02
CA LEU A 398 5.85 5.71 9.44
C LEU A 398 5.63 4.43 10.27
N PRO A 399 6.45 4.09 11.30
CA PRO A 399 7.62 4.85 11.74
C PRO A 399 8.76 4.83 10.72
N LEU A 400 9.56 5.89 10.71
CA LEU A 400 10.62 6.15 9.73
C LEU A 400 11.55 4.94 9.56
N LYS A 401 11.70 4.43 8.34
CA LYS A 401 12.43 3.19 8.04
C LYS A 401 13.87 3.18 8.58
N PHE A 402 14.55 4.33 8.61
CA PHE A 402 15.92 4.44 9.14
C PHE A 402 15.99 4.50 10.68
N ILE A 403 14.87 4.67 11.39
CA ILE A 403 14.83 4.46 12.85
C ILE A 403 14.74 2.96 13.15
N ALA A 404 14.09 2.20 12.27
CA ALA A 404 13.98 0.75 12.39
C ALA A 404 15.30 0.02 12.03
N ASP A 405 16.15 0.61 11.16
CA ASP A 405 17.45 0.06 10.78
C ASP A 405 18.57 0.78 11.56
N PRO A 406 19.24 0.13 12.52
CA PRO A 406 20.27 0.74 13.35
C PRO A 406 21.59 1.02 12.61
N ALA A 407 21.79 0.49 11.39
CA ALA A 407 23.07 0.60 10.68
C ALA A 407 23.46 2.06 10.40
N LEU A 408 22.54 2.86 9.86
CA LEU A 408 22.84 4.26 9.54
C LEU A 408 23.09 5.12 10.79
N PRO A 409 22.26 5.09 11.85
CA PRO A 409 22.56 5.78 13.11
C PRO A 409 23.93 5.41 13.68
N ILE A 410 24.30 4.15 13.69
CA ILE A 410 25.60 3.67 14.20
C ILE A 410 26.75 4.23 13.34
N CYS A 411 26.63 4.21 12.02
CA CYS A 411 27.64 4.78 11.12
C CYS A 411 27.83 6.28 11.37
N VAL A 412 26.76 7.04 11.55
CA VAL A 412 26.82 8.48 11.87
C VAL A 412 27.50 8.71 13.22
N LEU A 413 27.17 7.93 14.25
CA LEU A 413 27.80 8.02 15.57
C LEU A 413 29.32 7.78 15.48
N ILE A 414 29.73 6.72 14.79
CA ILE A 414 31.17 6.39 14.59
C ILE A 414 31.86 7.53 13.86
N LEU A 415 31.25 8.08 12.80
CA LEU A 415 31.82 9.21 12.05
C LEU A 415 32.05 10.43 12.97
N VAL A 416 30.99 10.85 13.70
CA VAL A 416 31.04 12.03 14.56
C VAL A 416 32.08 11.90 15.65
N VAL A 417 32.16 10.73 16.30
CA VAL A 417 33.18 10.45 17.31
C VAL A 417 34.57 10.49 16.70
N SER A 418 34.79 9.84 15.56
CA SER A 418 36.06 9.81 14.85
C SER A 418 36.56 11.22 14.47
N VAL A 419 35.67 12.03 13.86
CA VAL A 419 35.97 13.41 13.46
C VAL A 419 36.26 14.28 14.69
N THR A 420 35.50 14.08 15.78
CA THR A 420 35.70 14.81 17.04
C THR A 420 37.08 14.49 17.66
N LEU A 421 37.46 13.21 17.69
CA LEU A 421 38.80 12.80 18.20
C LEU A 421 39.94 13.34 17.33
N LEU A 422 39.79 13.27 16.01
CA LEU A 422 40.75 13.82 15.06
C LEU A 422 40.91 15.33 15.23
N ASN A 423 39.81 16.06 15.41
CA ASN A 423 39.85 17.51 15.63
C ASN A 423 40.50 17.86 16.99
N SER A 424 40.32 17.03 18.03
CA SER A 424 40.97 17.23 19.33
C SER A 424 42.47 16.97 19.25
N TRP A 425 42.90 16.04 18.38
CA TRP A 425 44.33 15.66 18.24
C TRP A 425 45.10 16.61 17.31
N LYS A 426 44.44 17.15 16.28
CA LYS A 426 45.01 18.13 15.34
C LYS A 426 43.98 19.22 15.02
N PRO A 427 43.88 20.28 15.87
CA PRO A 427 42.90 21.36 15.70
C PRO A 427 43.04 22.13 14.38
N GLU A 428 44.22 22.11 13.78
CA GLU A 428 44.51 22.72 12.48
C GLU A 428 43.78 22.06 11.30
N LEU A 429 43.40 20.75 11.40
CA LEU A 429 42.74 20.02 10.33
C LEU A 429 41.31 20.55 10.08
N GLY A 430 40.60 20.98 11.13
CA GLY A 430 39.26 21.59 11.00
C GLY A 430 39.28 22.98 10.33
N LYS A 431 40.39 23.72 10.43
CA LYS A 431 40.56 25.06 9.85
C LYS A 431 41.15 25.05 8.44
N HIS A 432 41.62 23.89 7.93
CA HIS A 432 42.33 23.83 6.67
C HIS A 432 41.38 23.97 5.47
N ARG A 433 41.57 25.00 4.64
CA ARG A 433 40.93 25.25 3.34
C ARG A 433 40.95 24.00 2.42
N THR A 434 41.88 23.09 2.65
CA THR A 434 42.05 21.84 1.94
C THR A 434 40.95 20.82 2.31
N LEU A 435 40.55 20.71 3.59
CA LEU A 435 39.51 19.81 4.05
C LEU A 435 38.14 20.22 3.46
N HIS A 436 37.83 21.52 3.41
CA HIS A 436 36.66 22.05 2.74
C HIS A 436 36.64 21.72 1.23
N ARG A 437 37.78 21.70 0.56
CA ARG A 437 37.89 21.29 -0.84
C ARG A 437 37.68 19.79 -1.04
N PHE A 438 38.13 18.95 -0.10
CA PHE A 438 37.90 17.49 -0.12
C PHE A 438 36.43 17.12 0.16
N VAL A 439 35.71 17.96 0.91
CA VAL A 439 34.28 17.73 1.20
C VAL A 439 33.40 18.15 0.01
N ASN A 440 33.78 19.16 -0.76
CA ASN A 440 32.95 19.68 -1.87
C ASN A 440 32.69 18.65 -2.99
N LEU A 441 33.69 17.84 -3.38
CA LEU A 441 33.49 16.85 -4.46
C LEU A 441 32.55 15.70 -4.05
N PRO A 442 32.72 15.06 -2.86
CA PRO A 442 31.75 14.10 -2.33
C PRO A 442 30.36 14.71 -2.13
N GLU A 443 30.26 15.98 -1.71
CA GLU A 443 28.99 16.67 -1.53
C GLU A 443 28.22 16.79 -2.85
N TYR A 444 28.90 17.12 -3.97
CA TYR A 444 28.28 17.18 -5.29
C TYR A 444 27.79 15.82 -5.76
N LEU A 445 28.55 14.76 -5.54
CA LEU A 445 28.15 13.39 -5.85
C LEU A 445 26.97 12.95 -4.98
N GLY A 446 27.04 13.19 -3.67
CA GLY A 446 25.97 12.91 -2.72
C GLY A 446 24.66 13.61 -3.09
N PHE A 447 24.75 14.87 -3.55
CA PHE A 447 23.58 15.65 -3.96
C PHE A 447 22.76 14.95 -5.04
N GLY A 448 23.38 14.55 -6.15
CA GLY A 448 22.66 13.88 -7.24
C GLY A 448 22.10 12.52 -6.86
N ILE A 449 22.89 11.73 -6.11
CA ILE A 449 22.48 10.39 -5.67
C ILE A 449 21.28 10.48 -4.72
N VAL A 450 21.35 11.34 -3.69
CA VAL A 450 20.28 11.47 -2.68
C VAL A 450 19.01 12.08 -3.30
N ALA A 451 19.14 13.05 -4.22
CA ALA A 451 18.00 13.63 -4.93
C ALA A 451 17.24 12.58 -5.76
N ILE A 452 17.96 11.86 -6.61
CA ILE A 452 17.36 10.85 -7.49
C ILE A 452 16.85 9.65 -6.71
N TYR A 453 17.55 9.23 -5.65
CA TYR A 453 17.04 8.20 -4.75
C TYR A 453 15.76 8.64 -4.05
N GLY A 454 15.67 9.91 -3.60
CA GLY A 454 14.44 10.49 -3.05
C GLY A 454 13.27 10.45 -4.03
N ALA A 455 13.52 10.75 -5.31
CA ALA A 455 12.53 10.60 -6.38
C ALA A 455 12.08 9.14 -6.57
N ILE A 456 13.01 8.19 -6.64
CA ILE A 456 12.71 6.76 -6.78
C ILE A 456 11.88 6.25 -5.59
N VAL A 457 12.24 6.65 -4.37
CA VAL A 457 11.50 6.28 -3.16
C VAL A 457 10.05 6.78 -3.22
N SER A 458 9.82 8.01 -3.68
CA SER A 458 8.47 8.57 -3.80
C SER A 458 7.65 7.90 -4.93
N ILE A 459 8.29 7.54 -6.05
CA ILE A 459 7.66 6.74 -7.11
C ILE A 459 7.25 5.37 -6.56
N ASN A 460 8.16 4.65 -5.89
CA ASN A 460 7.88 3.33 -5.31
C ASN A 460 6.82 3.37 -4.19
N ALA A 461 6.61 4.53 -3.56
CA ALA A 461 5.55 4.75 -2.58
C ALA A 461 4.20 5.12 -3.23
N GLY A 462 4.11 5.16 -4.57
CA GLY A 462 2.87 5.46 -5.28
C GLY A 462 2.49 6.94 -5.32
N MET A 463 3.44 7.86 -5.04
CA MET A 463 3.17 9.30 -5.16
C MET A 463 2.88 9.69 -6.61
N SER A 464 1.92 10.63 -6.80
CA SER A 464 1.70 11.21 -8.12
C SER A 464 2.99 11.83 -8.67
N MET A 465 3.27 11.63 -9.97
CA MET A 465 4.49 12.12 -10.63
C MET A 465 4.70 13.63 -10.51
N LEU A 466 3.62 14.38 -10.26
CA LEU A 466 3.68 15.81 -9.98
C LEU A 466 4.45 16.14 -8.70
N TRP A 467 4.37 15.27 -7.67
CA TRP A 467 5.00 15.49 -6.37
C TRP A 467 6.41 14.92 -6.27
N VAL A 468 6.80 14.02 -7.18
CA VAL A 468 8.13 13.39 -7.20
C VAL A 468 9.28 14.41 -7.20
N PRO A 469 9.24 15.50 -7.98
CA PRO A 469 10.28 16.54 -7.93
C PRO A 469 10.41 17.24 -6.56
N LEU A 470 9.27 17.50 -5.89
CA LEU A 470 9.29 18.09 -4.55
C LEU A 470 9.84 17.11 -3.49
N CYS A 471 9.56 15.82 -3.61
CA CYS A 471 10.14 14.78 -2.76
C CYS A 471 11.66 14.67 -2.95
N ALA A 472 12.16 14.83 -4.17
CA ALA A 472 13.59 14.89 -4.44
C ALA A 472 14.24 16.10 -3.77
N ALA A 473 13.66 17.29 -3.93
CA ALA A 473 14.13 18.53 -3.31
C ALA A 473 14.11 18.46 -1.78
N SER A 474 13.02 17.98 -1.18
CA SER A 474 12.92 17.83 0.28
C SER A 474 13.96 16.87 0.85
N SER A 475 14.31 15.82 0.10
CA SER A 475 15.36 14.86 0.50
C SER A 475 16.73 15.51 0.65
N ILE A 476 17.02 16.55 -0.13
CA ILE A 476 18.29 17.27 -0.12
C ILE A 476 18.23 18.46 0.85
N ALA A 477 17.23 19.32 0.72
CA ALA A 477 17.13 20.58 1.43
C ALA A 477 16.70 20.44 2.89
N GLY A 478 15.78 19.50 3.16
CA GLY A 478 15.10 19.40 4.44
C GLY A 478 16.05 19.24 5.62
N GLY A 479 17.13 18.45 5.47
CA GLY A 479 18.11 18.23 6.52
C GLY A 479 18.92 19.50 6.86
N GLY A 480 19.37 20.21 5.84
CA GLY A 480 20.11 21.47 6.00
C GLY A 480 19.23 22.56 6.62
N ILE A 481 17.99 22.69 6.18
CA ILE A 481 17.02 23.65 6.72
C ILE A 481 16.75 23.35 8.20
N LEU A 482 16.44 22.10 8.56
CA LEU A 482 16.18 21.70 9.95
C LEU A 482 17.39 21.98 10.85
N ARG A 483 18.58 21.62 10.40
CA ARG A 483 19.83 21.92 11.12
C ARG A 483 19.98 23.43 11.34
N ASP A 484 19.87 24.24 10.29
CA ASP A 484 20.10 25.69 10.37
C ASP A 484 19.08 26.36 11.31
N ILE A 485 17.82 25.90 11.31
CA ILE A 485 16.80 26.37 12.27
C ILE A 485 17.21 26.03 13.71
N VAL A 486 17.63 24.79 13.96
CA VAL A 486 18.01 24.33 15.32
C VAL A 486 19.21 25.11 15.86
N ILE A 487 20.19 25.45 15.01
CA ILE A 487 21.36 26.27 15.42
C ILE A 487 21.09 27.76 15.37
N ASN A 488 19.83 28.20 15.19
CA ASN A 488 19.41 29.60 15.09
C ASN A 488 20.16 30.36 13.99
N ARG A 489 20.36 29.72 12.86
CA ARG A 489 20.97 30.28 11.66
C ARG A 489 19.93 30.40 10.56
N GLU A 490 19.93 31.51 9.82
CA GLU A 490 19.10 31.61 8.63
C GLU A 490 19.51 30.55 7.60
N PRO A 491 18.58 29.68 7.14
CA PRO A 491 18.89 28.64 6.17
C PRO A 491 19.50 29.22 4.90
N VAL A 492 20.62 28.66 4.48
CA VAL A 492 21.35 29.13 3.28
C VAL A 492 20.48 29.06 2.03
N ASN A 493 19.54 28.12 2.01
CA ASN A 493 18.60 27.87 0.93
C ASN A 493 17.59 29.03 0.73
N PHE A 494 17.39 29.88 1.74
CA PHE A 494 16.46 31.04 1.65
C PHE A 494 17.12 32.32 1.17
N ARG A 495 18.42 32.28 0.87
CA ARG A 495 19.19 33.47 0.48
C ARG A 495 19.32 33.67 -1.04
N GLY A 496 18.31 33.29 -1.82
CA GLY A 496 18.26 33.52 -3.26
C GLY A 496 19.27 32.74 -4.10
N LYS A 497 19.88 31.71 -3.56
CA LYS A 497 20.73 30.78 -4.30
C LYS A 497 19.86 29.68 -4.91
N ILE A 498 20.11 29.39 -6.19
CA ILE A 498 19.52 28.25 -6.87
C ILE A 498 20.27 27.01 -6.39
N PHE A 499 19.58 26.12 -5.67
CA PHE A 499 20.18 24.91 -5.09
C PHE A 499 19.26 23.70 -5.26
N GLU A 500 18.03 23.74 -4.72
CA GLU A 500 17.05 22.67 -4.75
C GLU A 500 16.47 22.45 -6.14
N GLU A 501 16.48 23.48 -6.96
CA GLU A 501 15.96 23.44 -8.34
C GLU A 501 16.72 22.44 -9.20
N ALA A 502 18.02 22.23 -8.92
CA ALA A 502 18.79 21.19 -9.61
C ALA A 502 18.24 19.79 -9.30
N ALA A 503 17.77 19.54 -8.07
CA ALA A 503 17.13 18.29 -7.70
C ALA A 503 15.73 18.16 -8.35
N ILE A 504 14.95 19.23 -8.38
CA ILE A 504 13.64 19.29 -9.04
C ILE A 504 13.78 18.96 -10.53
N VAL A 505 14.67 19.67 -11.23
CA VAL A 505 14.88 19.45 -12.67
C VAL A 505 15.44 18.06 -12.93
N GLY A 506 16.35 17.56 -12.09
CA GLY A 506 16.87 16.20 -12.19
C GLY A 506 15.80 15.13 -12.03
N ALA A 507 14.86 15.32 -11.10
CA ALA A 507 13.73 14.41 -10.92
C ALA A 507 12.73 14.48 -12.09
N ILE A 508 12.49 15.66 -12.68
CA ILE A 508 11.68 15.81 -13.90
C ILE A 508 12.33 15.05 -15.06
N VAL A 509 13.65 15.17 -15.22
CA VAL A 509 14.40 14.40 -16.23
C VAL A 509 14.26 12.90 -15.98
N LEU A 510 14.38 12.44 -14.73
CA LEU A 510 14.16 11.04 -14.37
C LEU A 510 12.78 10.56 -14.82
N VAL A 511 11.72 11.27 -14.43
CA VAL A 511 10.34 10.92 -14.79
C VAL A 511 10.18 10.84 -16.31
N GLY A 512 10.68 11.84 -17.05
CA GLY A 512 10.63 11.83 -18.52
C GLY A 512 11.37 10.64 -19.15
N LEU A 513 12.57 10.30 -18.66
CA LEU A 513 13.32 9.16 -19.14
C LEU A 513 12.69 7.82 -18.77
N LEU A 514 12.01 7.73 -17.63
CA LEU A 514 11.26 6.53 -17.25
C LEU A 514 10.04 6.32 -18.16
N TYR A 515 9.35 7.39 -18.57
CA TYR A 515 8.30 7.29 -19.60
C TYR A 515 8.84 6.77 -20.94
N VAL A 516 10.05 7.17 -21.32
CA VAL A 516 10.71 6.61 -22.52
C VAL A 516 11.08 5.14 -22.29
N ALA A 517 11.59 4.80 -21.09
CA ALA A 517 11.94 3.41 -20.73
C ALA A 517 10.74 2.46 -20.74
N ASN A 518 9.51 2.95 -20.51
CA ASN A 518 8.28 2.16 -20.61
C ASN A 518 8.09 1.45 -21.96
N HIS A 519 8.67 1.97 -23.03
CA HIS A 519 8.58 1.34 -24.36
C HIS A 519 9.49 0.12 -24.52
N PHE A 520 10.31 -0.19 -23.51
CA PHE A 520 11.32 -1.26 -23.55
C PHE A 520 11.13 -2.26 -22.40
N GLU A 521 9.92 -2.78 -22.23
CA GLU A 521 9.49 -3.60 -21.08
C GLU A 521 10.30 -4.88 -20.86
N GLY A 522 10.93 -5.42 -21.91
CA GLY A 522 11.69 -6.68 -21.86
C GLY A 522 13.09 -6.59 -21.22
N SER A 523 13.55 -5.39 -20.81
CA SER A 523 14.92 -5.20 -20.31
C SER A 523 14.99 -4.16 -19.19
N PRO A 524 15.75 -4.40 -18.11
CA PRO A 524 16.00 -3.42 -17.06
C PRO A 524 16.96 -2.29 -17.49
N VAL A 525 17.70 -2.48 -18.59
CA VAL A 525 18.78 -1.57 -19.02
C VAL A 525 18.29 -0.14 -19.25
N PRO A 526 17.15 0.12 -19.94
CA PRO A 526 16.65 1.48 -20.14
C PRO A 526 16.33 2.20 -18.82
N VAL A 527 15.79 1.48 -17.83
CA VAL A 527 15.48 2.04 -16.49
C VAL A 527 16.78 2.42 -15.77
N TYR A 528 17.78 1.57 -15.80
CA TYR A 528 19.08 1.84 -15.17
C TYR A 528 19.81 3.00 -15.84
N LEU A 529 19.73 3.09 -17.18
CA LEU A 529 20.27 4.22 -17.93
C LEU A 529 19.53 5.52 -17.60
N ALA A 530 18.20 5.49 -17.45
CA ALA A 530 17.41 6.66 -17.03
C ALA A 530 17.87 7.19 -15.68
N ILE A 531 18.08 6.30 -14.70
CA ILE A 531 18.57 6.66 -13.37
C ILE A 531 19.98 7.25 -13.43
N LEU A 532 20.91 6.54 -14.09
CA LEU A 532 22.30 6.98 -14.19
C LEU A 532 22.40 8.35 -14.89
N THR A 533 21.71 8.51 -16.02
CA THR A 533 21.66 9.77 -16.77
C THR A 533 21.11 10.89 -15.91
N SER A 534 20.05 10.64 -15.14
CA SER A 534 19.45 11.64 -14.26
C SER A 534 20.38 12.03 -13.10
N ILE A 535 21.10 11.07 -12.52
CA ILE A 535 22.13 11.36 -11.48
C ILE A 535 23.24 12.24 -12.07
N VAL A 536 23.81 11.85 -13.20
CA VAL A 536 24.90 12.59 -13.87
C VAL A 536 24.44 13.99 -14.28
N PHE A 537 23.22 14.09 -14.82
CA PHE A 537 22.62 15.38 -15.18
C PHE A 537 22.44 16.28 -13.94
N THR A 538 21.90 15.76 -12.86
CA THR A 538 21.66 16.51 -11.61
C THR A 538 22.97 17.03 -11.03
N ILE A 539 24.00 16.18 -10.97
CA ILE A 539 25.34 16.56 -10.50
C ILE A 539 25.94 17.66 -11.39
N SER A 540 25.83 17.49 -12.72
CA SER A 540 26.38 18.43 -13.68
C SER A 540 25.69 19.79 -13.59
N LEU A 541 24.34 19.80 -13.50
CA LEU A 541 23.55 21.01 -13.35
C LEU A 541 23.87 21.73 -12.03
N HIS A 542 23.91 21.00 -10.92
CA HIS A 542 24.26 21.54 -9.60
C HIS A 542 25.68 22.15 -9.60
N THR A 543 26.66 21.44 -10.16
CA THR A 543 28.03 21.93 -10.30
C THR A 543 28.12 23.17 -11.16
N LEU A 544 27.35 23.22 -12.27
CA LEU A 544 27.30 24.40 -13.14
C LEU A 544 26.71 25.62 -12.43
N ILE A 545 25.60 25.43 -11.70
CA ILE A 545 24.95 26.49 -10.89
C ILE A 545 25.95 27.08 -9.90
N LEU A 546 26.67 26.24 -9.15
CA LEU A 546 27.65 26.68 -8.16
C LEU A 546 28.85 27.39 -8.81
N ARG A 547 29.38 26.87 -9.93
CA ARG A 547 30.52 27.50 -10.64
C ARG A 547 30.16 28.84 -11.27
N ARG A 548 28.93 28.98 -11.76
CA ARG A 548 28.45 30.24 -12.39
C ARG A 548 27.91 31.23 -11.38
N GLY A 549 27.69 30.78 -10.11
CA GLY A 549 27.12 31.62 -9.06
C GLY A 549 25.72 32.11 -9.42
N TRP A 550 24.91 31.26 -10.02
CA TRP A 550 23.53 31.63 -10.39
C TRP A 550 22.70 31.89 -9.15
N LEU A 551 22.03 33.04 -9.20
CA LEU A 551 21.13 33.53 -8.16
C LEU A 551 19.74 33.74 -8.77
N TYR A 552 18.74 33.74 -7.93
CA TYR A 552 17.41 34.17 -8.36
C TYR A 552 17.42 35.59 -8.94
N PRO A 553 16.62 35.87 -9.98
CA PRO A 553 16.40 37.25 -10.42
C PRO A 553 15.79 38.09 -9.29
N ALA A 554 16.09 39.40 -9.25
CA ALA A 554 15.60 40.27 -8.20
C ALA A 554 14.06 40.30 -8.07
N TRP A 555 13.33 40.12 -9.18
CA TRP A 555 11.87 40.01 -9.18
C TRP A 555 11.32 38.71 -8.56
N LEU A 556 12.16 37.71 -8.34
CA LEU A 556 11.87 36.48 -7.58
C LEU A 556 12.53 36.48 -6.19
N GLY A 557 12.92 37.64 -5.68
CA GLY A 557 13.55 37.74 -4.35
C GLY A 557 15.06 37.48 -4.32
N GLY A 558 15.71 37.43 -5.48
CA GLY A 558 17.18 37.37 -5.54
C GLY A 558 17.83 38.67 -5.08
N PRO A 559 19.11 38.64 -4.64
CA PRO A 559 19.83 39.83 -4.22
C PRO A 559 19.96 40.84 -5.38
N ASP A 560 19.68 42.12 -5.10
CA ASP A 560 19.86 43.18 -6.09
C ASP A 560 21.34 43.33 -6.39
N LYS A 561 21.73 43.18 -7.65
CA LYS A 561 23.12 43.35 -8.11
C LYS A 561 23.68 44.77 -7.88
N SER A 562 22.81 45.74 -7.57
CA SER A 562 23.21 47.10 -7.27
C SER A 562 23.76 47.28 -5.84
N SER A 563 23.51 46.36 -4.92
CA SER A 563 23.94 46.44 -3.50
C SER A 563 25.24 45.68 -3.18
N THR A 564 25.86 45.05 -4.17
CA THR A 564 27.15 44.34 -4.03
C THR A 564 28.28 45.10 -4.75
N LYS A 565 28.53 46.33 -4.33
CA LYS A 565 29.79 47.03 -4.59
C LYS A 565 30.51 47.32 -3.29
#